data_bac1b04790629be2f7c39e38eb53e709
#
_entry.id   bac1b04790629be2f7c39e38eb53e709
#
_cell.length_a   1.000
_cell.length_b   1.000
_cell.length_c   1.000
_cell.angle_alpha   90.00
_cell.angle_beta   90.00
_cell.angle_gamma   90.00
#
_symmetry.space_group_name_H-M   'P 1'
#
loop_
_entity.id
_entity.type
_entity.pdbx_description
1 polymer ?
#
loop_
_entity_poly.entity_id
_entity_poly.type
_entity_poly.pdbx_seq_one_letter_code
_entity_poly.pdbx_strand_id
1 'polypeptide(L)'
;MSVSRLSDRAALVVLSGLALCAAALSQGALAGSAPAFRNIRVDVQPLRANAGDPTATWVEQDLSSQLAQALAGRMARDGAPLVVRIDYLTLGPSTGEMLHSSASLDNIQGVALINGQETPIRASNSYYTNPIDQTMIERSNRDRVAQLTQALAYWIGHGAFF
;
A
#
# COMPACT_ATOMS: atom_id res chain seq x y z
N MET A 1 44.21 27.11 -70.80
CA MET A 1 44.32 27.73 -69.51
C MET A 1 42.90 27.94 -68.96
N SER A 2 42.45 27.04 -68.15
CA SER A 2 41.13 27.15 -67.55
C SER A 2 41.19 26.58 -66.16
N VAL A 3 40.95 27.39 -65.15
CA VAL A 3 40.99 27.01 -63.77
C VAL A 3 39.57 26.99 -63.24
N SER A 4 39.15 25.79 -62.90
CA SER A 4 38.18 25.28 -61.99
C SER A 4 37.42 26.25 -61.06
N ARG A 5 36.11 26.16 -61.10
CA ARG A 5 35.21 26.52 -60.00
C ARG A 5 34.55 25.25 -59.47
N LEU A 6 35.08 24.74 -58.42
CA LEU A 6 34.46 23.71 -57.56
C LEU A 6 34.65 24.18 -56.11
N SER A 7 33.62 24.72 -55.52
CA SER A 7 33.40 24.75 -54.08
C SER A 7 32.31 25.76 -53.73
N ASP A 8 31.05 25.35 -53.75
CA ASP A 8 29.97 26.06 -53.10
C ASP A 8 28.68 25.18 -53.00
N ARG A 9 28.83 23.93 -52.60
CA ARG A 9 27.65 23.08 -52.34
C ARG A 9 27.76 22.20 -51.11
N ALA A 10 28.57 22.56 -50.14
CA ALA A 10 28.77 21.69 -48.95
C ALA A 10 28.39 22.37 -47.60
N ALA A 11 27.65 23.46 -47.60
CA ALA A 11 27.39 24.19 -46.35
C ALA A 11 25.90 24.36 -45.98
N LEU A 12 25.00 23.53 -46.50
CA LEU A 12 23.55 23.73 -46.24
C LEU A 12 22.78 22.48 -45.76
N VAL A 13 23.46 21.48 -45.18
CA VAL A 13 22.79 20.24 -44.68
C VAL A 13 22.97 19.99 -43.18
N VAL A 14 23.68 20.85 -42.44
CA VAL A 14 24.00 20.58 -41.02
C VAL A 14 23.09 21.33 -40.02
N LEU A 15 22.15 22.15 -40.44
CA LEU A 15 21.31 22.95 -39.51
C LEU A 15 19.88 22.44 -39.31
N SER A 16 19.50 21.30 -39.89
CA SER A 16 18.12 20.77 -39.72
C SER A 16 18.00 19.61 -38.73
N GLY A 17 19.08 19.20 -38.08
CA GLY A 17 19.11 18.02 -37.19
C GLY A 17 18.93 18.32 -35.69
N LEU A 18 18.93 19.57 -35.25
CA LEU A 18 18.98 19.89 -33.82
C LEU A 18 17.64 20.39 -33.19
N ALA A 19 16.59 20.50 -33.99
CA ALA A 19 15.30 21.03 -33.51
C ALA A 19 14.29 19.93 -33.08
N LEU A 20 14.58 18.65 -33.28
CA LEU A 20 13.64 17.56 -32.93
C LEU A 20 13.91 16.83 -31.59
N CYS A 21 14.99 17.14 -30.88
CA CYS A 21 15.29 16.50 -29.60
C CYS A 21 14.83 17.27 -28.37
N ALA A 22 14.26 18.45 -28.49
CA ALA A 22 13.83 19.28 -27.36
C ALA A 22 12.37 19.06 -26.94
N ALA A 23 11.58 18.28 -27.68
CA ALA A 23 10.16 18.06 -27.39
C ALA A 23 9.87 16.76 -26.60
N ALA A 24 10.87 15.93 -26.30
CA ALA A 24 10.70 14.64 -25.66
C ALA A 24 11.00 14.64 -24.14
N LEU A 25 11.37 15.76 -23.55
CA LEU A 25 11.75 15.85 -22.12
C LEU A 25 10.71 16.53 -21.23
N SER A 26 9.53 16.83 -21.72
CA SER A 26 8.44 17.41 -20.89
C SER A 26 7.28 16.45 -20.63
N GLN A 27 7.48 15.14 -20.75
CA GLN A 27 6.68 14.21 -19.95
C GLN A 27 7.29 14.18 -18.54
N GLY A 28 7.29 15.34 -17.90
CA GLY A 28 7.41 15.39 -16.45
C GLY A 28 6.37 14.44 -15.91
N ALA A 29 6.84 13.36 -15.29
CA ALA A 29 6.01 12.52 -14.47
C ALA A 29 5.15 13.47 -13.62
N LEU A 30 3.86 13.49 -13.89
CA LEU A 30 2.87 13.89 -12.91
C LEU A 30 3.02 12.84 -11.80
N ALA A 31 3.99 13.05 -10.93
CA ALA A 31 4.00 12.42 -9.62
C ALA A 31 2.67 12.88 -9.02
N GLY A 32 1.65 12.04 -9.17
CA GLY A 32 0.34 12.29 -8.62
C GLY A 32 0.57 12.57 -7.16
N SER A 33 0.28 13.78 -6.72
CA SER A 33 0.33 14.15 -5.33
C SER A 33 -0.46 13.10 -4.57
N ALA A 34 0.18 12.41 -3.63
CA ALA A 34 -0.49 11.37 -2.86
C ALA A 34 -1.79 11.95 -2.26
N PRO A 35 -2.92 11.23 -2.31
CA PRO A 35 -4.21 11.78 -1.93
C PRO A 35 -4.19 12.29 -0.48
N ALA A 36 -4.78 13.46 -0.24
CA ALA A 36 -5.00 13.99 1.09
C ALA A 36 -6.34 13.48 1.63
N PHE A 37 -6.46 13.30 2.95
CA PHE A 37 -7.64 12.76 3.60
C PHE A 37 -8.22 13.75 4.62
N ARG A 38 -9.56 13.87 4.68
CA ARG A 38 -10.24 14.71 5.69
C ARG A 38 -10.62 13.94 6.94
N ASN A 39 -10.87 12.64 6.81
CA ASN A 39 -11.17 11.73 7.90
C ASN A 39 -10.77 10.30 7.52
N ILE A 40 -10.54 9.50 8.54
CA ILE A 40 -10.22 8.08 8.41
C ILE A 40 -11.24 7.32 9.25
N ARG A 41 -11.84 6.28 8.68
CA ARG A 41 -12.75 5.37 9.37
C ARG A 41 -12.34 3.93 9.09
N VAL A 42 -12.28 3.11 10.12
CA VAL A 42 -12.13 1.66 10.02
C VAL A 42 -13.50 1.01 10.18
N ASP A 43 -13.87 0.11 9.28
CA ASP A 43 -15.10 -0.66 9.32
C ASP A 43 -14.74 -2.15 9.43
N VAL A 44 -15.08 -2.74 10.55
CA VAL A 44 -14.81 -4.16 10.86
C VAL A 44 -16.09 -5.00 10.94
N GLN A 45 -17.23 -4.48 10.50
CA GLN A 45 -18.50 -5.22 10.58
C GLN A 45 -18.48 -6.57 9.85
N PRO A 46 -17.92 -6.66 8.62
CA PRO A 46 -17.80 -7.96 7.95
C PRO A 46 -16.87 -8.92 8.72
N LEU A 47 -15.75 -8.40 9.24
CA LEU A 47 -14.81 -9.19 10.03
C LEU A 47 -15.47 -9.72 11.33
N ARG A 48 -16.26 -8.89 12.01
CA ARG A 48 -16.96 -9.26 13.25
C ARG A 48 -17.90 -10.45 13.06
N ALA A 49 -18.56 -10.50 11.91
CA ALA A 49 -19.42 -11.62 11.55
C ALA A 49 -18.65 -12.95 11.34
N ASN A 50 -17.40 -12.86 10.88
CA ASN A 50 -16.58 -14.02 10.52
C ASN A 50 -15.62 -14.48 11.62
N ALA A 51 -14.91 -13.54 12.26
CA ALA A 51 -13.84 -13.83 13.23
C ALA A 51 -14.24 -13.63 14.71
N GLY A 52 -15.44 -13.11 14.94
CA GLY A 52 -15.93 -12.82 16.30
C GLY A 52 -15.45 -11.47 16.84
N ASP A 53 -16.05 -11.10 17.97
CA ASP A 53 -15.95 -9.76 18.53
C ASP A 53 -14.56 -9.38 19.08
N PRO A 54 -13.86 -10.22 19.86
CA PRO A 54 -12.55 -9.83 20.37
C PRO A 54 -11.58 -9.47 19.25
N THR A 55 -11.49 -10.31 18.23
CA THR A 55 -10.57 -10.10 17.09
C THR A 55 -10.92 -8.85 16.30
N ALA A 56 -12.21 -8.64 15.99
CA ALA A 56 -12.65 -7.45 15.26
C ALA A 56 -12.36 -6.16 16.04
N THR A 57 -12.58 -6.18 17.37
CA THR A 57 -12.29 -5.03 18.24
C THR A 57 -10.79 -4.72 18.27
N TRP A 58 -9.93 -5.72 18.31
CA TRP A 58 -8.48 -5.52 18.25
C TRP A 58 -8.06 -4.87 16.94
N VAL A 59 -8.56 -5.39 15.82
CA VAL A 59 -8.28 -4.82 14.49
C VAL A 59 -8.74 -3.37 14.42
N GLU A 60 -9.96 -3.06 14.88
CA GLU A 60 -10.52 -1.71 14.84
C GLU A 60 -9.65 -0.71 15.62
N GLN A 61 -9.27 -1.06 16.84
CA GLN A 61 -8.45 -0.21 17.70
C GLN A 61 -7.05 0.01 17.15
N ASP A 62 -6.35 -1.07 16.79
CA ASP A 62 -4.97 -1.02 16.34
C ASP A 62 -4.87 -0.32 14.99
N LEU A 63 -5.70 -0.72 14.02
CA LEU A 63 -5.66 -0.15 12.67
C LEU A 63 -6.05 1.33 12.66
N SER A 64 -7.06 1.75 13.45
CA SER A 64 -7.44 3.15 13.57
C SER A 64 -6.28 4.01 14.09
N SER A 65 -5.60 3.55 15.14
CA SER A 65 -4.45 4.24 15.73
C SER A 65 -3.26 4.33 14.75
N GLN A 66 -2.95 3.22 14.11
CA GLN A 66 -1.81 3.12 13.20
C GLN A 66 -2.04 3.91 11.90
N LEU A 67 -3.25 3.93 11.35
CA LEU A 67 -3.62 4.76 10.20
C LEU A 67 -3.56 6.26 10.55
N ALA A 68 -4.03 6.65 11.73
CA ALA A 68 -3.93 8.03 12.17
C ALA A 68 -2.47 8.51 12.24
N GLN A 69 -1.55 7.64 12.67
CA GLN A 69 -0.11 7.93 12.69
C GLN A 69 0.49 7.94 11.27
N ALA A 70 0.22 6.92 10.48
CA ALA A 70 0.79 6.76 9.13
C ALA A 70 0.33 7.87 8.17
N LEU A 71 -0.86 8.40 8.36
CA LEU A 71 -1.48 9.42 7.50
C LEU A 71 -1.49 10.83 8.11
N ALA A 72 -0.84 11.06 9.26
CA ALA A 72 -0.84 12.36 9.95
C ALA A 72 -0.42 13.52 9.02
N GLY A 73 0.60 13.32 8.20
CA GLY A 73 1.10 14.31 7.23
C GLY A 73 0.22 14.48 5.97
N ARG A 74 -0.84 13.69 5.83
CA ARG A 74 -1.74 13.69 4.67
C ARG A 74 -3.17 14.11 5.04
N MET A 75 -3.38 14.61 6.25
CA MET A 75 -4.69 15.10 6.68
C MET A 75 -4.93 16.53 6.22
N ALA A 76 -6.04 16.79 5.51
CA ALA A 76 -6.44 18.10 5.02
C ALA A 76 -7.97 18.25 5.08
N ARG A 77 -8.47 19.48 5.32
CA ARG A 77 -9.92 19.75 5.44
C ARG A 77 -10.71 19.47 4.16
N ASP A 78 -10.07 19.68 3.02
CA ASP A 78 -10.60 19.48 1.66
C ASP A 78 -10.25 18.10 1.10
N GLY A 79 -9.57 17.27 1.89
CA GLY A 79 -9.21 15.92 1.50
C GLY A 79 -10.41 14.99 1.31
N ALA A 80 -10.16 13.84 0.70
CA ALA A 80 -11.16 12.78 0.51
C ALA A 80 -11.45 12.02 1.82
N PRO A 81 -12.66 11.47 2.02
CA PRO A 81 -12.89 10.51 3.09
C PRO A 81 -12.16 9.19 2.75
N LEU A 82 -11.48 8.61 3.74
CA LEU A 82 -10.91 7.27 3.65
C LEU A 82 -11.69 6.33 4.56
N VAL A 83 -12.28 5.29 4.01
CA VAL A 83 -12.85 4.17 4.78
C VAL A 83 -12.05 2.92 4.48
N VAL A 84 -11.51 2.30 5.52
CA VAL A 84 -10.81 1.02 5.43
C VAL A 84 -11.71 -0.05 6.00
N ARG A 85 -12.33 -0.85 5.11
CA ARG A 85 -13.19 -1.98 5.49
C ARG A 85 -12.34 -3.25 5.53
N ILE A 86 -12.40 -3.96 6.63
CA ILE A 86 -11.72 -5.26 6.78
C ILE A 86 -12.76 -6.36 6.67
N ASP A 87 -12.60 -7.19 5.66
CA ASP A 87 -13.53 -8.26 5.34
C ASP A 87 -13.11 -9.60 5.96
N TYR A 88 -11.80 -9.84 6.06
CA TYR A 88 -11.28 -11.14 6.46
C TYR A 88 -9.95 -11.05 7.19
N LEU A 89 -9.77 -11.92 8.19
CA LEU A 89 -8.52 -12.14 8.91
C LEU A 89 -8.35 -13.63 9.20
N THR A 90 -7.19 -14.17 8.89
CA THR A 90 -6.79 -15.53 9.25
C THR A 90 -5.51 -15.46 10.03
N LEU A 91 -5.51 -16.11 11.18
CA LEU A 91 -4.29 -16.41 11.92
C LEU A 91 -3.98 -17.90 11.71
N GLY A 92 -2.81 -18.17 11.18
CA GLY A 92 -2.34 -19.54 10.99
C GLY A 92 -2.27 -20.33 12.30
N PRO A 93 -2.21 -21.66 12.26
CA PRO A 93 -2.11 -22.48 13.45
C PRO A 93 -0.90 -22.07 14.28
N SER A 94 -1.12 -21.83 15.58
CA SER A 94 -0.09 -21.47 16.54
C SER A 94 0.66 -22.68 17.12
N THR A 95 0.26 -23.89 16.76
CA THR A 95 0.82 -25.13 17.30
C THR A 95 1.94 -25.65 16.42
N GLY A 96 3.01 -26.18 17.06
CA GLY A 96 4.24 -26.68 16.45
C GLY A 96 4.12 -27.89 15.51
N GLU A 97 2.93 -28.17 14.97
CA GLU A 97 2.74 -29.19 13.92
C GLU A 97 3.35 -28.82 12.57
N MET A 98 4.06 -27.71 12.50
CA MET A 98 4.70 -27.23 11.26
C MET A 98 5.99 -27.98 10.90
N LEU A 99 6.13 -29.23 11.24
CA LEU A 99 7.32 -29.97 10.83
C LEU A 99 7.37 -30.32 9.33
N HIS A 100 6.31 -30.10 8.56
CA HIS A 100 6.29 -30.61 7.18
C HIS A 100 5.64 -29.79 6.09
N SER A 101 5.13 -28.56 6.29
CA SER A 101 4.66 -27.82 5.10
C SER A 101 4.45 -26.32 5.34
N SER A 102 4.79 -25.57 4.31
CA SER A 102 4.42 -24.17 4.02
C SER A 102 3.98 -23.34 5.23
N ALA A 103 4.85 -22.43 5.64
CA ALA A 103 4.54 -21.43 6.67
C ALA A 103 3.09 -20.95 6.53
N SER A 104 2.27 -21.28 7.52
CA SER A 104 0.92 -20.76 7.59
C SER A 104 1.02 -19.25 7.78
N LEU A 105 0.67 -18.52 6.75
CA LEU A 105 0.75 -17.08 6.75
C LEU A 105 -0.49 -16.51 7.46
N ASP A 106 -0.24 -15.63 8.41
CA ASP A 106 -1.27 -14.74 8.89
C ASP A 106 -1.66 -13.78 7.77
N ASN A 107 -2.93 -13.51 7.62
CA ASN A 107 -3.41 -12.70 6.52
C ASN A 107 -4.58 -11.81 6.97
N ILE A 108 -4.55 -10.54 6.56
CA ILE A 108 -5.65 -9.58 6.69
C ILE A 108 -6.00 -9.04 5.32
N GLN A 109 -7.29 -8.98 5.00
CA GLN A 109 -7.80 -8.53 3.71
C GLN A 109 -9.00 -7.61 3.88
N GLY A 110 -9.15 -6.68 2.93
CA GLY A 110 -10.25 -5.75 2.91
C GLY A 110 -10.19 -4.84 1.70
N VAL A 111 -10.84 -3.70 1.80
CA VAL A 111 -10.84 -2.66 0.78
C VAL A 111 -10.63 -1.28 1.40
N ALA A 112 -9.89 -0.44 0.71
CA ALA A 112 -9.82 0.99 0.97
C ALA A 112 -10.79 1.71 0.02
N LEU A 113 -11.70 2.52 0.58
CA LEU A 113 -12.65 3.32 -0.18
C LEU A 113 -12.24 4.78 -0.10
N ILE A 114 -11.98 5.38 -1.26
CA ILE A 114 -11.69 6.81 -1.40
C ILE A 114 -12.67 7.38 -2.40
N ASN A 115 -13.49 8.34 -1.97
CA ASN A 115 -14.54 8.93 -2.83
C ASN A 115 -15.47 7.88 -3.48
N GLY A 116 -15.72 6.75 -2.80
CA GLY A 116 -16.54 5.67 -3.32
C GLY A 116 -15.81 4.70 -4.26
N GLN A 117 -14.56 4.94 -4.59
CA GLN A 117 -13.74 4.00 -5.35
C GLN A 117 -13.13 2.97 -4.39
N GLU A 118 -13.34 1.70 -4.67
CA GLU A 118 -12.80 0.58 -3.89
C GLU A 118 -11.46 0.13 -4.46
N THR A 119 -10.47 -0.01 -3.58
CA THR A 119 -9.17 -0.59 -3.89
C THR A 119 -8.92 -1.76 -2.94
N PRO A 120 -8.70 -2.98 -3.45
CA PRO A 120 -8.38 -4.13 -2.61
C PRO A 120 -7.07 -3.91 -1.84
N ILE A 121 -7.08 -4.23 -0.56
CA ILE A 121 -5.91 -4.14 0.31
C ILE A 121 -5.66 -5.48 1.00
N ARG A 122 -4.39 -5.82 1.17
CA ARG A 122 -3.98 -7.05 1.85
C ARG A 122 -2.61 -6.89 2.50
N ALA A 123 -2.47 -7.49 3.69
CA ALA A 123 -1.16 -7.71 4.31
C ALA A 123 -1.05 -9.15 4.79
N SER A 124 0.16 -9.69 4.77
CA SER A 124 0.46 -11.04 5.25
C SER A 124 1.74 -11.00 6.07
N ASN A 125 1.80 -11.83 7.09
CA ASN A 125 2.99 -12.00 7.93
C ASN A 125 3.19 -13.48 8.26
N SER A 126 4.42 -13.88 8.48
CA SER A 126 4.76 -15.19 9.06
C SER A 126 5.18 -14.99 10.50
N TYR A 127 4.46 -15.61 11.40
CA TYR A 127 4.74 -15.50 12.83
C TYR A 127 4.97 -16.91 13.43
N TYR A 128 6.05 -17.05 14.17
CA TYR A 128 6.41 -18.29 14.82
C TYR A 128 6.33 -18.10 16.33
N THR A 129 5.34 -18.71 16.97
CA THR A 129 5.34 -18.90 18.42
C THR A 129 5.03 -20.34 18.75
N ASN A 130 5.49 -20.77 19.91
CA ASN A 130 5.12 -22.06 20.49
C ASN A 130 4.43 -21.79 21.83
N PRO A 131 3.16 -21.34 21.83
CA PRO A 131 2.44 -21.04 23.06
C PRO A 131 2.21 -22.33 23.84
N ILE A 132 2.50 -22.28 25.13
CA ILE A 132 2.44 -23.44 26.03
C ILE A 132 1.06 -23.56 26.68
N ASP A 133 0.34 -22.45 26.82
CA ASP A 133 -0.96 -22.38 27.46
C ASP A 133 -1.95 -21.42 26.80
N GLN A 134 -3.21 -21.45 27.20
CA GLN A 134 -4.29 -20.64 26.64
C GLN A 134 -4.04 -19.13 26.71
N THR A 135 -3.43 -18.66 27.81
CA THR A 135 -3.11 -17.23 28.00
C THR A 135 -2.03 -16.76 27.03
N MET A 136 -1.06 -17.62 26.75
CA MET A 136 -0.03 -17.36 25.75
C MET A 136 -0.59 -17.37 24.33
N ILE A 137 -1.59 -18.23 24.03
CA ILE A 137 -2.28 -18.24 22.74
C ILE A 137 -2.99 -16.92 22.50
N GLU A 138 -3.76 -16.43 23.45
CA GLU A 138 -4.50 -15.17 23.33
C GLU A 138 -3.54 -13.98 23.12
N ARG A 139 -2.49 -13.88 23.95
CA ARG A 139 -1.46 -12.86 23.80
C ARG A 139 -0.78 -12.92 22.43
N SER A 140 -0.39 -14.11 22.01
CA SER A 140 0.21 -14.34 20.70
C SER A 140 -0.72 -13.89 19.57
N ASN A 141 -2.00 -14.24 19.64
CA ASN A 141 -2.98 -13.81 18.62
C ASN A 141 -3.14 -12.30 18.61
N ARG A 142 -3.16 -11.65 19.77
CA ARG A 142 -3.21 -10.18 19.88
C ARG A 142 -1.99 -9.53 19.22
N ASP A 143 -0.78 -10.03 19.49
CA ASP A 143 0.46 -9.53 18.91
C ASP A 143 0.49 -9.72 17.37
N ARG A 144 -0.01 -10.84 16.89
CA ARG A 144 -0.12 -11.14 15.45
C ARG A 144 -1.10 -10.19 14.75
N VAL A 145 -2.24 -9.90 15.35
CA VAL A 145 -3.19 -8.89 14.85
C VAL A 145 -2.52 -7.52 14.79
N ALA A 146 -1.82 -7.11 15.84
CA ALA A 146 -1.12 -5.82 15.87
C ALA A 146 -0.07 -5.70 14.76
N GLN A 147 0.68 -6.75 14.47
CA GLN A 147 1.66 -6.76 13.38
C GLN A 147 1.00 -6.69 11.99
N LEU A 148 -0.11 -7.41 11.77
CA LEU A 148 -0.84 -7.37 10.51
C LEU A 148 -1.43 -5.97 10.24
N THR A 149 -2.05 -5.38 11.26
CA THR A 149 -2.62 -4.03 11.14
C THR A 149 -1.54 -2.98 10.93
N GLN A 150 -0.38 -3.13 11.56
CA GLN A 150 0.78 -2.26 11.35
C GLN A 150 1.30 -2.36 9.91
N ALA A 151 1.47 -3.56 9.39
CA ALA A 151 1.88 -3.76 8.01
C ALA A 151 0.88 -3.13 7.03
N LEU A 152 -0.42 -3.34 7.26
CA LEU A 152 -1.48 -2.77 6.41
C LEU A 152 -1.48 -1.24 6.45
N ALA A 153 -1.40 -0.63 7.65
CA ALA A 153 -1.33 0.82 7.82
C ALA A 153 -0.07 1.42 7.17
N TYR A 154 1.06 0.74 7.28
CA TYR A 154 2.31 1.13 6.61
C TYR A 154 2.12 1.22 5.09
N TRP A 155 1.59 0.19 4.45
CA TRP A 155 1.38 0.17 3.00
C TRP A 155 0.36 1.22 2.54
N ILE A 156 -0.73 1.41 3.28
CA ILE A 156 -1.71 2.48 3.01
C ILE A 156 -1.03 3.85 3.14
N GLY A 157 -0.24 4.07 4.17
CA GLY A 157 0.50 5.31 4.41
C GLY A 157 1.50 5.63 3.30
N HIS A 158 2.11 4.62 2.68
CA HIS A 158 3.07 4.78 1.58
C HIS A 158 2.43 4.82 0.20
N GLY A 159 1.10 4.78 0.11
CA GLY A 159 0.39 4.85 -1.16
C GLY A 159 0.51 3.61 -2.03
N ALA A 160 0.84 2.45 -1.46
CA ALA A 160 1.02 1.21 -2.21
C ALA A 160 -0.26 0.72 -2.91
N PHE A 161 -1.41 1.28 -2.54
CA PHE A 161 -2.73 0.90 -3.05
C PHE A 161 -3.43 2.02 -3.83
N PHE A 162 -2.77 3.19 -4.02
CA PHE A 162 -3.39 4.36 -4.64
C PHE A 162 -2.54 4.92 -5.78
#